data_200441c09e0788db8f7cf794eb720593
#
_entry.id   200441c09e0788db8f7cf794eb720593
#
_cell.length_a   1.000
_cell.length_b   1.000
_cell.length_c   1.000
_cell.angle_alpha   90.00
_cell.angle_beta   90.00
_cell.angle_gamma   90.00
#
_symmetry.space_group_name_H-M   'P 1'
#
loop_
_entity.id
_entity.type
_entity.pdbx_description
1 polymer ?
#
loop_
_entity_poly.entity_id
_entity_poly.type
_entity_poly.pdbx_seq_one_letter_code
_entity_poly.pdbx_strand_id
1 'polypeptide(L)'
;MSLAKIAEKFVLNKLRSIEKGNLKLVNYDGKVYHFGDLKNSFATNIKINSHKFYLDIMLGGSSALGESYMNKDFYSTNLTNLIELTAKNINLIYSFSGS
;
A
#
# COMPACT_ATOMS: atom_id res chain seq x y z
N MET A 1 -2.31 -22.45 -3.15
CA MET A 1 -2.14 -20.99 -3.31
C MET A 1 -0.73 -20.61 -2.87
N SER A 2 -0.04 -19.80 -3.66
CA SER A 2 1.32 -19.40 -3.33
C SER A 2 1.33 -18.37 -2.19
N LEU A 3 2.44 -18.30 -1.47
CA LEU A 3 2.62 -17.30 -0.42
C LEU A 3 2.51 -15.87 -0.99
N ALA A 4 3.01 -15.67 -2.20
CA ALA A 4 2.90 -14.36 -2.86
C ALA A 4 1.44 -13.93 -3.05
N LYS A 5 0.56 -14.86 -3.43
CA LYS A 5 -0.86 -14.54 -3.59
C LYS A 5 -1.55 -14.30 -2.26
N ILE A 6 -1.15 -15.03 -1.23
CA ILE A 6 -1.67 -14.80 0.13
C ILE A 6 -1.29 -13.40 0.59
N ALA A 7 -0.03 -13.02 0.38
CA ALA A 7 0.47 -11.69 0.76
C ALA A 7 -0.27 -10.59 0.02
N GLU A 8 -0.49 -10.77 -1.28
CA GLU A 8 -1.22 -9.79 -2.08
C GLU A 8 -2.63 -9.58 -1.55
N LYS A 9 -3.36 -10.67 -1.30
CA LYS A 9 -4.72 -10.58 -0.76
C LYS A 9 -4.73 -9.93 0.62
N PHE A 10 -3.75 -10.28 1.45
CA PHE A 10 -3.64 -9.72 2.80
C PHE A 10 -3.49 -8.20 2.75
N VAL A 11 -2.55 -7.70 1.95
CA VAL A 11 -2.26 -6.28 1.87
C VAL A 11 -3.42 -5.51 1.24
N LEU A 12 -3.96 -6.01 0.11
CA LEU A 12 -5.09 -5.34 -0.54
C LEU A 12 -6.31 -5.27 0.37
N ASN A 13 -6.54 -6.33 1.15
CA ASN A 13 -7.64 -6.36 2.09
C ASN A 13 -7.47 -5.32 3.21
N LYS A 14 -6.23 -5.18 3.71
CA LYS A 14 -5.92 -4.15 4.72
C LYS A 14 -6.12 -2.75 4.17
N LEU A 15 -5.76 -2.51 2.92
CA LEU A 15 -5.91 -1.19 2.30
C LEU A 15 -7.38 -0.76 2.18
N ARG A 16 -8.31 -1.71 2.19
CA ARG A 16 -9.74 -1.40 2.20
C ARG A 16 -10.17 -0.66 3.45
N SER A 17 -9.35 -0.66 4.50
CA SER A 17 -9.62 0.05 5.75
C SER A 17 -9.18 1.51 5.72
N ILE A 18 -8.64 2.00 4.61
CA ILE A 18 -8.31 3.42 4.47
C ILE A 18 -9.59 4.24 4.52
N GLU A 19 -9.65 5.19 5.44
CA GLU A 19 -10.81 6.06 5.63
C GLU A 19 -10.51 7.50 5.28
N LYS A 20 -9.28 7.96 5.55
CA LYS A 20 -8.87 9.35 5.39
C LYS A 20 -8.04 9.51 4.13
N GLY A 21 -8.59 10.23 3.15
CA GLY A 21 -7.96 10.39 1.86
C GLY A 21 -8.37 9.32 0.88
N ASN A 22 -7.76 9.31 -0.30
CA ASN A 22 -7.99 8.24 -1.26
C ASN A 22 -6.68 7.82 -1.92
N LEU A 23 -6.61 6.54 -2.27
CA LEU A 23 -5.43 5.94 -2.87
C LEU A 23 -5.83 5.20 -4.15
N LYS A 24 -5.16 5.53 -5.24
CA LYS A 24 -5.24 4.75 -6.48
C LYS A 24 -4.04 3.82 -6.53
N LEU A 25 -4.28 2.52 -6.63
CA LEU A 25 -3.22 1.54 -6.74
C LEU A 25 -3.28 0.86 -8.11
N VAL A 26 -2.18 0.93 -8.84
CA VAL A 26 -2.02 0.19 -10.09
C VAL A 26 -1.13 -1.00 -9.80
N ASN A 27 -1.70 -2.19 -9.91
CA ASN A 27 -1.00 -3.42 -9.58
C ASN A 27 -0.04 -3.84 -10.69
N TYR A 28 0.90 -4.73 -10.36
CA TYR A 28 1.88 -5.22 -11.33
C TYR A 28 1.24 -5.95 -12.52
N ASP A 29 0.02 -6.48 -12.33
CA ASP A 29 -0.75 -7.14 -13.40
C ASP A 29 -1.61 -6.18 -14.21
N GLY A 30 -1.52 -4.88 -13.93
CA GLY A 30 -2.30 -3.86 -14.62
C GLY A 30 -3.65 -3.55 -14.02
N LYS A 31 -4.10 -4.32 -13.03
CA LYS A 31 -5.37 -4.04 -12.36
C LYS A 31 -5.28 -2.75 -11.55
N VAL A 32 -6.38 -1.99 -11.54
CA VAL A 32 -6.47 -0.73 -10.82
C VAL A 32 -7.44 -0.88 -9.66
N TYR A 33 -7.01 -0.45 -8.49
CA TYR A 33 -7.82 -0.47 -7.27
C TYR A 33 -7.92 0.95 -6.73
N HIS A 34 -9.07 1.27 -6.14
CA HIS A 34 -9.28 2.54 -5.45
C HIS A 34 -9.67 2.25 -4.02
N PHE A 35 -8.99 2.92 -3.08
CA PHE A 35 -9.22 2.76 -1.65
C PHE A 35 -9.52 4.11 -1.03
N GLY A 36 -10.35 4.11 0.02
CA GLY A 36 -10.67 5.33 0.76
C GLY A 36 -11.86 6.06 0.19
N ASP A 37 -11.93 7.35 0.51
CA ASP A 37 -13.03 8.21 0.08
C ASP A 37 -12.68 8.90 -1.23
N LEU A 38 -13.29 8.47 -2.33
CA LEU A 38 -13.02 9.02 -3.67
C LEU A 38 -13.38 10.49 -3.79
N LYS A 39 -14.21 11.01 -2.88
CA LYS A 39 -14.59 12.44 -2.86
C LYS A 39 -13.61 13.29 -2.07
N ASN A 40 -12.69 12.65 -1.34
CA ASN A 40 -11.72 13.37 -0.55
C ASN A 40 -10.67 14.00 -1.47
N SER A 41 -10.38 15.29 -1.24
CA SER A 41 -9.39 16.02 -2.05
C SER A 41 -7.96 15.56 -1.81
N PHE A 42 -7.69 14.88 -0.68
CA PHE A 42 -6.36 14.35 -0.41
C PHE A 42 -6.23 13.00 -1.12
N ALA A 43 -5.63 13.06 -2.31
CA ALA A 43 -5.49 11.91 -3.18
C ALA A 43 -4.03 11.61 -3.45
N THR A 44 -3.68 10.33 -3.51
CA THR A 44 -2.34 9.92 -3.90
C THR A 44 -2.42 8.61 -4.69
N ASN A 45 -1.27 8.14 -5.12
CA ASN A 45 -1.22 6.94 -5.95
C ASN A 45 0.01 6.11 -5.60
N ILE A 46 -0.09 4.82 -5.93
CA ILE A 46 1.02 3.90 -5.83
C ILE A 46 0.95 2.94 -7.02
N LYS A 47 2.09 2.70 -7.62
CA LYS A 47 2.20 1.68 -8.67
C LYS A 47 3.08 0.55 -8.15
N ILE A 48 2.54 -0.65 -8.14
CA ILE A 48 3.27 -1.82 -7.69
C ILE A 48 3.99 -2.41 -8.89
N ASN A 49 5.32 -2.46 -8.82
CA ASN A 49 6.15 -2.95 -9.92
C ASN A 49 6.48 -4.43 -9.79
N SER A 50 6.43 -4.97 -8.57
CA SER A 50 6.79 -6.36 -8.30
C SER A 50 5.89 -6.94 -7.23
N HIS A 51 5.50 -8.21 -7.41
CA HIS A 51 4.72 -8.93 -6.41
C HIS A 51 5.47 -9.05 -5.06
N LYS A 52 6.78 -8.88 -5.09
CA LYS A 52 7.63 -8.91 -3.90
C LYS A 52 7.22 -7.83 -2.89
N PHE A 53 6.67 -6.71 -3.36
CA PHE A 53 6.18 -5.64 -2.49
C PHE A 53 5.22 -6.19 -1.42
N TYR A 54 4.25 -7.00 -1.86
CA TYR A 54 3.22 -7.50 -0.95
C TYR A 54 3.79 -8.41 0.13
N LEU A 55 4.70 -9.29 -0.25
CA LEU A 55 5.34 -10.19 0.70
C LEU A 55 6.17 -9.41 1.73
N ASP A 56 6.94 -8.43 1.25
CA ASP A 56 7.78 -7.62 2.13
C ASP A 56 6.93 -6.82 3.12
N ILE A 57 5.81 -6.25 2.66
CA ILE A 57 4.92 -5.50 3.55
C ILE A 57 4.23 -6.42 4.55
N MET A 58 3.78 -7.59 4.11
CA MET A 58 3.13 -8.55 5.01
C MET A 58 4.08 -9.00 6.12
N LEU A 59 5.36 -9.25 5.79
CA LEU A 59 6.33 -9.76 6.75
C LEU A 59 7.01 -8.67 7.56
N GLY A 60 7.27 -7.51 6.96
CA GLY A 60 8.04 -6.43 7.58
C GLY A 60 7.22 -5.24 8.02
N GLY A 61 5.93 -5.21 7.66
CA GLY A 61 5.06 -4.10 8.01
C GLY A 61 5.51 -2.79 7.37
N SER A 62 5.20 -1.69 8.04
CA SER A 62 5.56 -0.36 7.54
C SER A 62 7.07 -0.13 7.45
N SER A 63 7.85 -0.86 8.24
CA SER A 63 9.30 -0.72 8.21
C SER A 63 9.91 -1.19 6.90
N ALA A 64 9.21 -2.07 6.16
CA ALA A 64 9.67 -2.55 4.87
C ALA A 64 9.41 -1.55 3.74
N LEU A 65 8.63 -0.50 3.98
CA LEU A 65 8.21 0.41 2.93
C LEU A 65 9.39 1.17 2.31
N GLY A 66 10.29 1.67 3.15
CA GLY A 66 11.46 2.41 2.67
C GLY A 66 12.37 1.55 1.81
N GLU A 67 12.61 0.31 2.25
CA GLU A 67 13.44 -0.63 1.51
C GLU A 67 12.81 -1.02 0.17
N SER A 68 11.49 -1.26 0.16
CA SER A 68 10.75 -1.54 -1.07
C SER A 68 10.84 -0.39 -2.05
N TYR A 69 10.80 0.85 -1.55
CA TYR A 69 10.96 2.02 -2.41
C TYR A 69 12.36 2.08 -3.02
N MET A 70 13.37 1.85 -2.22
CA MET A 70 14.77 1.85 -2.68
C MET A 70 15.02 0.73 -3.69
N ASN A 71 14.35 -0.42 -3.53
CA ASN A 71 14.44 -1.54 -4.45
C ASN A 71 13.57 -1.35 -5.70
N LYS A 72 12.82 -0.24 -5.79
CA LYS A 72 11.91 0.06 -6.90
C LYS A 72 10.79 -0.97 -7.04
N ASP A 73 10.40 -1.58 -5.94
CA ASP A 73 9.27 -2.51 -5.94
C ASP A 73 7.95 -1.77 -6.08
N PHE A 74 7.93 -0.49 -5.76
CA PHE A 74 6.79 0.38 -6.03
C PHE A 74 7.25 1.79 -6.40
N TYR A 75 6.32 2.56 -6.94
CA TYR A 75 6.54 3.95 -7.33
C TYR A 75 5.30 4.78 -6.98
N SER A 76 5.51 6.04 -6.65
CA SER A 76 4.42 7.02 -6.46
C SER A 76 4.82 8.32 -7.13
N THR A 77 3.86 8.99 -7.76
CA THR A 77 4.12 10.31 -8.37
C THR A 77 4.36 11.38 -7.31
N ASN A 78 3.89 11.14 -6.09
CA ASN A 78 4.11 12.04 -4.96
C ASN A 78 4.30 11.22 -3.69
N LEU A 79 5.56 10.86 -3.44
CA LEU A 79 5.91 10.04 -2.28
C LEU A 79 5.54 10.72 -0.97
N THR A 80 5.69 12.04 -0.89
CA THR A 80 5.34 12.79 0.31
C THR A 80 3.86 12.61 0.66
N ASN A 81 2.98 12.71 -0.35
CA ASN A 81 1.55 12.51 -0.13
C ASN A 81 1.23 11.06 0.24
N LEU A 82 1.98 10.10 -0.32
CA LEU A 82 1.78 8.70 0.04
C LEU A 82 2.12 8.46 1.51
N ILE A 83 3.24 9.02 1.98
CA ILE A 83 3.64 8.92 3.38
C ILE A 83 2.61 9.62 4.27
N GLU A 84 2.12 10.78 3.85
CA GLU A 84 1.12 11.53 4.62
C GLU A 84 -0.20 10.75 4.71
N LEU A 85 -0.58 10.04 3.65
CA LEU A 85 -1.75 9.18 3.68
C LEU A 85 -1.60 8.08 4.74
N THR A 86 -0.41 7.47 4.83
CA THR A 86 -0.16 6.45 5.86
C THR A 86 -0.27 7.05 7.25
N ALA A 87 0.25 8.26 7.46
CA ALA A 87 0.15 8.92 8.75
C ALA A 87 -1.29 9.23 9.14
N LYS A 88 -2.12 9.62 8.18
CA LYS A 88 -3.55 9.88 8.43
C LYS A 88 -4.31 8.60 8.81
N ASN A 89 -3.80 7.44 8.42
CA ASN A 89 -4.43 6.15 8.67
C ASN A 89 -3.53 5.28 9.56
N ILE A 90 -3.01 5.88 10.63
CA ILE A 90 -1.99 5.26 11.46
C ILE A 90 -2.42 3.91 12.06
N ASN A 91 -3.71 3.75 12.37
CA ASN A 91 -4.22 2.49 12.91
C ASN A 91 -4.08 1.35 11.91
N LEU A 92 -4.27 1.67 10.63
CA LEU A 92 -4.05 0.70 9.56
C LEU A 92 -2.57 0.28 9.51
N ILE A 93 -1.67 1.27 9.62
CA ILE A 93 -0.24 1.00 9.57
C ILE A 93 0.19 0.09 10.72
N TYR A 94 -0.30 0.33 11.93
CA TYR A 94 -0.01 -0.54 13.07
C TYR A 94 -0.50 -1.97 12.84
N SER A 95 -1.60 -2.15 12.12
CA SER A 95 -2.11 -3.50 11.84
C SER A 95 -1.18 -4.31 10.93
N PHE A 96 -0.37 -3.65 10.10
CA PHE A 96 0.66 -4.31 9.30
C PHE A 96 1.86 -4.74 10.14
N SER A 97 2.08 -4.10 11.27
CA SER A 97 3.24 -4.39 12.13
C SER A 97 3.03 -5.61 13.02
N GLY A 98 1.90 -6.28 12.93
CA GLY A 98 1.65 -7.55 13.62
C GLY A 98 1.49 -7.46 15.13
N SER A 99 1.27 -6.29 15.64
CA SER A 99 1.08 -6.10 17.08
C SER A 99 -0.38 -6.11 17.45
#